data_a2e815ad24cbf2821517509607589fd5
#
_entry.id   a2e815ad24cbf2821517509607589fd5
#
_cell.length_a   1.000
_cell.length_b   1.000
_cell.length_c   1.000
_cell.angle_alpha   90.00
_cell.angle_beta   90.00
_cell.angle_gamma   90.00
#
_symmetry.space_group_name_H-M   'P 1'
#
loop_
_entity.id
_entity.type
_entity.pdbx_description
1 polymer ?
#
loop_
_entity_poly.entity_id
_entity_poly.type
_entity_poly.pdbx_seq_one_letter_code
_entity_poly.pdbx_strand_id
1 'polypeptide(L)'
;MGFLKKFTKQEISWMMYDWANSAHSVIVVTILPIFFDSVASCTADSVSSMSTWGYATSIAMAIVALAAPFLGVFGDIRGMRKKLFTAFLLVGVVSVAGLAFTPLMDFTSSTAVAGKVAMLVLVLYILSTIGFDASCIYYDAFLTDVTTEDRMDSVSTLGYGLGYIGGSTIPLLIFLIMNAVGVPMLTSLAIIFAITAVWWLVFSLPLLKNCEQTTGKPYEKGDIGASIKNVFTTMKEIGADKPMLVYILSYFFYIDGVHTIISMSTSYGTNLGLDSAGMLLALLLVQVLGLPFCLLYMKLAARFGARTMVGVGICVYMFICIFAYFMNSLWQFWMLAVLCATSQGGIQALSRSMFGKLIPDKARSGEFFGFFDIFGKFSSILGPTLVGVVSAFAASKMMAAQGLTAVTATAEQVDAINKAAGPYGILSVILIIIAGAVLYFAVLPRTLKGDQRKI
;
A
#
# COMPACT_ATOMS: atom_id res chain seq x y z
N MET A 1 4.98 -11.40 -25.32
CA MET A 1 6.46 -11.45 -25.18
C MET A 1 7.21 -10.39 -26.00
N GLY A 2 6.72 -9.93 -27.18
CA GLY A 2 7.42 -8.89 -27.98
C GLY A 2 7.55 -7.52 -27.31
N PHE A 3 6.62 -7.15 -26.44
CA PHE A 3 6.62 -5.86 -25.76
C PHE A 3 7.75 -5.72 -24.71
N LEU A 4 8.05 -6.77 -23.96
CA LEU A 4 9.14 -6.78 -22.97
C LEU A 4 10.54 -6.67 -23.59
N LYS A 5 10.69 -7.00 -24.89
CA LYS A 5 11.97 -6.83 -25.61
C LYS A 5 12.43 -5.37 -25.72
N LYS A 6 11.56 -4.40 -25.42
CA LYS A 6 11.90 -2.97 -25.40
C LYS A 6 12.62 -2.54 -24.11
N PHE A 7 12.60 -3.38 -23.08
CA PHE A 7 13.19 -3.09 -21.77
C PHE A 7 14.52 -3.80 -21.60
N THR A 8 15.43 -3.17 -20.87
CA THR A 8 16.71 -3.75 -20.52
C THR A 8 16.53 -4.91 -19.54
N LYS A 9 17.55 -5.77 -19.42
CA LYS A 9 17.53 -6.86 -18.44
C LYS A 9 17.40 -6.35 -17.01
N GLN A 10 18.02 -5.21 -16.69
CA GLN A 10 17.95 -4.58 -15.37
C GLN A 10 16.56 -4.06 -15.09
N GLU A 11 15.94 -3.36 -16.04
CA GLU A 11 14.56 -2.86 -15.93
C GLU A 11 13.55 -4.00 -15.69
N ILE A 12 13.64 -5.08 -16.48
CA ILE A 12 12.78 -6.27 -16.29
C ILE A 12 13.02 -6.89 -14.91
N SER A 13 14.27 -7.01 -14.49
CA SER A 13 14.60 -7.60 -13.19
C SER A 13 14.10 -6.77 -12.02
N TRP A 14 14.10 -5.45 -12.16
CA TRP A 14 13.52 -4.52 -11.20
C TRP A 14 11.99 -4.66 -11.16
N MET A 15 11.31 -4.66 -12.30
CA MET A 15 9.86 -4.86 -12.39
C MET A 15 9.39 -6.20 -11.81
N MET A 16 10.23 -7.25 -11.87
CA MET A 16 9.92 -8.56 -11.28
C MET A 16 9.82 -8.52 -9.76
N TYR A 17 10.32 -7.48 -9.10
CA TYR A 17 10.10 -7.32 -7.67
C TYR A 17 8.68 -6.89 -7.32
N ASP A 18 8.00 -6.07 -8.13
CA ASP A 18 6.57 -5.81 -7.96
C ASP A 18 5.73 -7.09 -8.13
N TRP A 19 6.11 -7.95 -9.09
CA TRP A 19 5.55 -9.30 -9.22
C TRP A 19 5.78 -10.15 -7.97
N ALA A 20 6.95 -10.04 -7.34
CA ALA A 20 7.32 -10.80 -6.15
C ALA A 20 6.56 -10.35 -4.90
N ASN A 21 6.63 -9.06 -4.57
CA ASN A 21 6.18 -8.51 -3.29
C ASN A 21 4.66 -8.33 -3.21
N SER A 22 3.96 -8.21 -4.33
CA SER A 22 2.51 -8.06 -4.35
C SER A 22 1.77 -9.30 -3.80
N ALA A 23 2.40 -10.48 -3.81
CA ALA A 23 1.87 -11.68 -3.15
C ALA A 23 1.75 -11.48 -1.63
N HIS A 24 2.79 -10.93 -0.99
CA HIS A 24 2.75 -10.56 0.42
C HIS A 24 1.64 -9.53 0.67
N SER A 25 1.61 -8.45 -0.11
CA SER A 25 0.64 -7.37 0.07
C SER A 25 -0.80 -7.89 0.06
N VAL A 26 -1.18 -8.73 -0.90
CA VAL A 26 -2.54 -9.27 -0.99
C VAL A 26 -2.83 -10.31 0.10
N ILE A 27 -1.96 -11.30 0.27
CA ILE A 27 -2.24 -12.43 1.18
C ILE A 27 -2.20 -11.97 2.65
N VAL A 28 -1.21 -11.16 3.02
CA VAL A 28 -1.07 -10.69 4.41
C VAL A 28 -2.13 -9.65 4.77
N VAL A 29 -2.52 -8.78 3.83
CA VAL A 29 -3.54 -7.76 4.11
C VAL A 29 -4.96 -8.33 4.07
N THR A 30 -5.23 -9.35 3.22
CA THR A 30 -6.58 -9.83 2.99
C THR A 30 -6.90 -11.12 3.79
N ILE A 31 -5.96 -12.07 3.81
CA ILE A 31 -6.21 -13.42 4.33
C ILE A 31 -5.78 -13.54 5.80
N LEU A 32 -4.64 -12.96 6.17
CA LEU A 32 -4.09 -13.10 7.51
C LEU A 32 -4.99 -12.51 8.62
N PRO A 33 -5.69 -11.36 8.44
CA PRO A 33 -6.64 -10.86 9.43
C PRO A 33 -7.76 -11.85 9.74
N ILE A 34 -8.28 -12.57 8.73
CA ILE A 34 -9.33 -13.59 8.87
C ILE A 34 -8.81 -14.76 9.72
N PHE A 35 -7.59 -15.21 9.45
CA PHE A 35 -6.95 -16.25 10.24
C PHE A 35 -6.70 -15.79 11.68
N PHE A 36 -6.17 -14.57 11.87
CA PHE A 36 -5.95 -14.02 13.20
C PHE A 36 -7.24 -13.95 14.01
N ASP A 37 -8.35 -13.51 13.41
CA ASP A 37 -9.65 -13.46 14.07
C ASP A 37 -10.10 -14.84 14.55
N SER A 38 -9.89 -15.89 13.73
CA SER A 38 -10.21 -17.27 14.12
C SER A 38 -9.36 -17.77 15.31
N VAL A 39 -8.10 -17.37 15.40
CA VAL A 39 -7.23 -17.71 16.55
C VAL A 39 -7.61 -16.88 17.78
N ALA A 40 -7.84 -15.58 17.61
CA ALA A 40 -8.19 -14.66 18.69
C ALA A 40 -9.52 -15.02 19.36
N SER A 41 -10.50 -15.54 18.59
CA SER A 41 -11.78 -16.01 19.13
C SER A 41 -11.64 -17.20 20.09
N CYS A 42 -10.53 -17.94 20.05
CA CYS A 42 -10.19 -19.01 20.97
C CYS A 42 -9.44 -18.54 22.22
N THR A 43 -9.13 -17.26 22.34
CA THR A 43 -8.43 -16.70 23.52
C THR A 43 -9.41 -16.33 24.63
N ALA A 44 -8.89 -16.11 25.83
CA ALA A 44 -9.68 -15.61 26.97
C ALA A 44 -9.78 -14.08 27.01
N ASP A 45 -9.16 -13.38 26.06
CA ASP A 45 -9.07 -11.93 26.08
C ASP A 45 -10.40 -11.26 25.74
N SER A 46 -10.77 -10.26 26.51
CA SER A 46 -11.95 -9.41 26.28
C SER A 46 -11.73 -8.32 25.23
N VAL A 47 -10.49 -8.13 24.75
CA VAL A 47 -10.14 -7.16 23.72
C VAL A 47 -10.52 -7.72 22.36
N SER A 48 -11.25 -6.94 21.55
CA SER A 48 -11.64 -7.41 20.23
C SER A 48 -10.43 -7.71 19.36
N SER A 49 -10.49 -8.79 18.58
CA SER A 49 -9.46 -9.18 17.61
C SER A 49 -9.13 -8.03 16.65
N MET A 50 -10.15 -7.28 16.21
CA MET A 50 -10.01 -6.12 15.35
C MET A 50 -9.16 -5.01 15.99
N SER A 51 -9.35 -4.73 17.28
CA SER A 51 -8.55 -3.72 18.00
C SER A 51 -7.10 -4.16 18.12
N THR A 52 -6.87 -5.42 18.46
CA THR A 52 -5.52 -6.00 18.62
C THR A 52 -4.77 -5.99 17.26
N TRP A 53 -5.46 -6.36 16.19
CA TRP A 53 -4.93 -6.26 14.82
C TRP A 53 -4.58 -4.83 14.43
N GLY A 54 -5.46 -3.87 14.75
CA GLY A 54 -5.25 -2.44 14.52
C GLY A 54 -4.01 -1.91 15.26
N TYR A 55 -3.79 -2.32 16.51
CA TYR A 55 -2.58 -1.97 17.26
C TYR A 55 -1.31 -2.56 16.62
N ALA A 56 -1.34 -3.83 16.21
CA ALA A 56 -0.19 -4.47 15.56
C ALA A 56 0.16 -3.77 14.23
N THR A 57 -0.85 -3.43 13.42
CA THR A 57 -0.67 -2.66 12.18
C THR A 57 -0.07 -1.28 12.47
N SER A 58 -0.61 -0.57 13.47
CA SER A 58 -0.11 0.76 13.84
C SER A 58 1.34 0.72 14.34
N ILE A 59 1.71 -0.30 15.11
CA ILE A 59 3.09 -0.51 15.60
C ILE A 59 4.02 -0.76 14.40
N ALA A 60 3.66 -1.67 13.48
CA ALA A 60 4.46 -1.96 12.31
C ALA A 60 4.69 -0.70 11.46
N MET A 61 3.62 0.04 11.15
CA MET A 61 3.70 1.28 10.37
C MET A 61 4.51 2.37 11.06
N ALA A 62 4.35 2.54 12.38
CA ALA A 62 5.14 3.51 13.14
C ALA A 62 6.64 3.19 13.13
N ILE A 63 7.01 1.92 13.30
CA ILE A 63 8.41 1.49 13.23
C ILE A 63 8.99 1.80 11.85
N VAL A 64 8.30 1.43 10.79
CA VAL A 64 8.76 1.69 9.41
C VAL A 64 8.85 3.18 9.12
N ALA A 65 7.80 3.94 9.44
CA ALA A 65 7.76 5.38 9.17
C ALA A 65 8.90 6.14 9.88
N LEU A 66 9.17 5.79 11.14
CA LEU A 66 10.26 6.41 11.89
C LEU A 66 11.65 5.97 11.39
N ALA A 67 11.77 4.72 10.93
CA ALA A 67 13.04 4.18 10.44
C ALA A 67 13.35 4.58 8.99
N ALA A 68 12.34 4.83 8.15
CA ALA A 68 12.46 4.99 6.71
C ALA A 68 13.54 6.02 6.26
N PRO A 69 13.64 7.25 6.84
CA PRO A 69 14.66 8.19 6.42
C PRO A 69 16.08 7.70 6.73
N PHE A 70 16.25 7.05 7.90
CA PHE A 70 17.55 6.50 8.30
C PHE A 70 17.94 5.32 7.42
N LEU A 71 17.00 4.43 7.13
CA LEU A 71 17.19 3.31 6.23
C LEU A 71 17.59 3.81 4.83
N GLY A 72 16.93 4.86 4.33
CA GLY A 72 17.24 5.48 3.06
C GLY A 72 18.67 5.99 2.98
N VAL A 73 19.13 6.74 4.00
CA VAL A 73 20.51 7.27 4.07
C VAL A 73 21.54 6.14 4.05
N PHE A 74 21.32 5.06 4.81
CA PHE A 74 22.21 3.90 4.77
C PHE A 74 22.23 3.22 3.39
N GLY A 75 21.11 3.23 2.68
CA GLY A 75 20.99 2.73 1.31
C GLY A 75 21.78 3.54 0.28
N ASP A 76 22.13 4.79 0.58
CA ASP A 76 22.92 5.64 -0.31
C ASP A 76 24.42 5.45 -0.17
N ILE A 77 24.87 4.72 0.83
CA ILE A 77 26.25 4.25 0.92
C ILE A 77 26.51 3.22 -0.18
N ARG A 78 27.54 3.43 -0.97
CA ARG A 78 27.86 2.59 -2.14
C ARG A 78 28.01 1.12 -1.77
N GLY A 79 27.23 0.25 -2.43
CA GLY A 79 27.18 -1.19 -2.19
C GLY A 79 26.35 -1.63 -0.98
N MET A 80 25.73 -0.70 -0.23
CA MET A 80 24.86 -1.04 0.90
C MET A 80 23.41 -1.27 0.49
N ARG A 81 22.89 -0.56 -0.53
CA ARG A 81 21.49 -0.66 -0.98
C ARG A 81 21.03 -2.09 -1.19
N LYS A 82 21.81 -2.87 -1.95
CA LYS A 82 21.52 -4.29 -2.24
C LYS A 82 21.59 -5.17 -0.99
N LYS A 83 22.56 -4.93 -0.11
CA LYS A 83 22.73 -5.71 1.14
C LYS A 83 21.55 -5.47 2.09
N LEU A 84 21.16 -4.22 2.27
CA LEU A 84 20.03 -3.83 3.13
C LEU A 84 18.71 -4.33 2.53
N PHE A 85 18.49 -4.17 1.22
CA PHE A 85 17.37 -4.78 0.52
C PHE A 85 17.27 -6.28 0.80
N THR A 86 18.39 -7.00 0.65
CA THR A 86 18.42 -8.46 0.89
C THR A 86 18.11 -8.80 2.34
N ALA A 87 18.65 -8.05 3.29
CA ALA A 87 18.42 -8.29 4.72
C ALA A 87 16.93 -8.15 5.07
N PHE A 88 16.28 -7.05 4.64
CA PHE A 88 14.87 -6.82 4.91
C PHE A 88 13.95 -7.76 4.11
N LEU A 89 14.30 -8.09 2.87
CA LEU A 89 13.64 -9.14 2.10
C LEU A 89 13.64 -10.47 2.88
N LEU A 90 14.79 -10.88 3.42
CA LEU A 90 14.91 -12.14 4.17
C LEU A 90 14.11 -12.09 5.48
N VAL A 91 14.13 -10.98 6.20
CA VAL A 91 13.27 -10.79 7.40
C VAL A 91 11.81 -11.00 7.02
N GLY A 92 11.33 -10.36 5.95
CA GLY A 92 9.96 -10.51 5.47
C GLY A 92 9.64 -11.95 5.06
N VAL A 93 10.45 -12.55 4.20
CA VAL A 93 10.25 -13.91 3.68
C VAL A 93 10.24 -14.96 4.80
N VAL A 94 11.22 -14.89 5.73
CA VAL A 94 11.30 -15.83 6.86
C VAL A 94 10.09 -15.67 7.78
N SER A 95 9.62 -14.45 8.01
CA SER A 95 8.43 -14.19 8.82
C SER A 95 7.17 -14.77 8.17
N VAL A 96 6.99 -14.61 6.85
CA VAL A 96 5.86 -15.22 6.13
C VAL A 96 5.98 -16.74 6.09
N ALA A 97 7.18 -17.29 5.93
CA ALA A 97 7.42 -18.73 6.07
C ALA A 97 7.06 -19.24 7.47
N GLY A 98 7.37 -18.45 8.51
CA GLY A 98 6.95 -18.75 9.88
C GLY A 98 5.42 -18.77 10.02
N LEU A 99 4.71 -17.83 9.38
CA LEU A 99 3.25 -17.81 9.36
C LEU A 99 2.64 -19.10 8.78
N ALA A 100 3.31 -19.77 7.83
CA ALA A 100 2.83 -21.01 7.24
C ALA A 100 2.68 -22.16 8.27
N PHE A 101 3.40 -22.12 9.37
CA PHE A 101 3.30 -23.13 10.43
C PHE A 101 2.20 -22.83 11.43
N THR A 102 1.75 -21.57 11.57
CA THR A 102 0.78 -21.19 12.61
C THR A 102 -0.61 -21.82 12.44
N PRO A 103 -1.17 -22.03 11.23
CA PRO A 103 -2.44 -22.76 11.06
C PRO A 103 -2.37 -24.25 11.42
N LEU A 104 -1.15 -24.82 11.47
CA LEU A 104 -0.92 -26.23 11.82
C LEU A 104 -0.77 -26.45 13.33
N MET A 105 -0.72 -25.36 14.14
CA MET A 105 -0.66 -25.44 15.59
C MET A 105 -2.07 -25.68 16.16
N ASP A 106 -2.15 -26.48 17.23
CA ASP A 106 -3.41 -26.75 17.90
C ASP A 106 -3.79 -25.61 18.86
N PHE A 107 -4.30 -24.51 18.28
CA PHE A 107 -4.76 -23.35 19.05
C PHE A 107 -6.16 -23.52 19.65
N THR A 108 -6.84 -24.65 19.37
CA THR A 108 -8.16 -24.96 19.96
C THR A 108 -8.08 -25.73 21.26
N SER A 109 -6.92 -26.29 21.59
CA SER A 109 -6.73 -27.15 22.78
C SER A 109 -6.88 -26.42 24.12
N SER A 110 -6.50 -25.15 24.18
CA SER A 110 -6.69 -24.29 25.36
C SER A 110 -6.53 -22.81 25.02
N THR A 111 -7.19 -21.95 25.82
CA THR A 111 -7.10 -20.49 25.70
C THR A 111 -5.66 -19.97 25.85
N ALA A 112 -4.85 -20.61 26.69
CA ALA A 112 -3.44 -20.26 26.86
C ALA A 112 -2.58 -20.56 25.61
N VAL A 113 -2.85 -21.68 24.93
CA VAL A 113 -2.19 -22.01 23.66
C VAL A 113 -2.66 -21.07 22.55
N ALA A 114 -3.97 -20.80 22.47
CA ALA A 114 -4.52 -19.80 21.55
C ALA A 114 -3.83 -18.44 21.70
N GLY A 115 -3.66 -17.95 22.93
CA GLY A 115 -2.97 -16.69 23.21
C GLY A 115 -1.51 -16.67 22.72
N LYS A 116 -0.78 -17.78 22.88
CA LYS A 116 0.60 -17.91 22.39
C LYS A 116 0.65 -17.90 20.86
N VAL A 117 -0.28 -18.61 20.19
CA VAL A 117 -0.37 -18.64 18.72
C VAL A 117 -0.77 -17.26 18.19
N ALA A 118 -1.75 -16.59 18.83
CA ALA A 118 -2.14 -15.23 18.46
C ALA A 118 -0.95 -14.25 18.54
N MET A 119 -0.20 -14.28 19.65
CA MET A 119 1.00 -13.46 19.82
C MET A 119 2.06 -13.77 18.75
N LEU A 120 2.29 -15.04 18.43
CA LEU A 120 3.24 -15.44 17.40
C LEU A 120 2.81 -14.92 16.02
N VAL A 121 1.51 -15.03 15.67
CA VAL A 121 0.96 -14.48 14.42
C VAL A 121 1.20 -12.96 14.34
N LEU A 122 0.94 -12.21 15.43
CA LEU A 122 1.15 -10.77 15.46
C LEU A 122 2.63 -10.38 15.31
N VAL A 123 3.53 -11.07 16.00
CA VAL A 123 4.98 -10.82 15.88
C VAL A 123 5.47 -11.09 14.47
N LEU A 124 5.08 -12.22 13.88
CA LEU A 124 5.45 -12.56 12.50
C LEU A 124 4.83 -11.59 11.48
N TYR A 125 3.60 -11.14 11.71
CA TYR A 125 2.96 -10.10 10.91
C TYR A 125 3.74 -8.79 10.96
N ILE A 126 4.07 -8.29 12.15
CA ILE A 126 4.84 -7.04 12.31
C ILE A 126 6.20 -7.16 11.62
N LEU A 127 6.93 -8.26 11.84
CA LEU A 127 8.23 -8.48 11.20
C LEU A 127 8.13 -8.59 9.68
N SER A 128 7.10 -9.29 9.17
CA SER A 128 6.90 -9.41 7.72
C SER A 128 6.58 -8.07 7.07
N THR A 129 5.77 -7.24 7.74
CA THR A 129 5.41 -5.89 7.28
C THR A 129 6.62 -4.96 7.30
N ILE A 130 7.42 -4.98 8.38
CA ILE A 130 8.69 -4.23 8.44
C ILE A 130 9.64 -4.66 7.32
N GLY A 131 9.78 -5.97 7.09
CA GLY A 131 10.61 -6.52 6.03
C GLY A 131 10.14 -6.08 4.64
N PHE A 132 8.82 -6.12 4.41
CA PHE A 132 8.19 -5.68 3.17
C PHE A 132 8.44 -4.18 2.92
N ASP A 133 8.03 -3.35 3.86
CA ASP A 133 8.07 -1.90 3.70
C ASP A 133 9.50 -1.36 3.62
N ALA A 134 10.41 -1.85 4.48
CA ALA A 134 11.81 -1.44 4.43
C ALA A 134 12.52 -1.90 3.14
N SER A 135 12.18 -3.08 2.61
CA SER A 135 12.72 -3.50 1.31
C SER A 135 12.19 -2.64 0.15
N CYS A 136 10.94 -2.15 0.22
CA CYS A 136 10.38 -1.26 -0.77
C CYS A 136 11.11 0.09 -0.86
N ILE A 137 11.63 0.64 0.25
CA ILE A 137 12.46 1.87 0.22
C ILE A 137 13.66 1.70 -0.71
N TYR A 138 14.38 0.59 -0.58
CA TYR A 138 15.54 0.30 -1.43
C TYR A 138 15.16 -0.07 -2.86
N TYR A 139 14.05 -0.78 -3.02
CA TYR A 139 13.48 -1.09 -4.31
C TYR A 139 13.14 0.18 -5.11
N ASP A 140 12.46 1.13 -4.49
CA ASP A 140 12.12 2.40 -5.11
C ASP A 140 13.38 3.23 -5.42
N ALA A 141 14.36 3.23 -4.52
CA ALA A 141 15.64 3.89 -4.75
C ALA A 141 16.43 3.27 -5.93
N PHE A 142 16.32 1.96 -6.18
CA PHE A 142 16.91 1.31 -7.35
C PHE A 142 16.33 1.80 -8.69
N LEU A 143 15.13 2.38 -8.70
CA LEU A 143 14.54 2.93 -9.93
C LEU A 143 15.48 3.92 -10.62
N THR A 144 16.20 4.72 -9.87
CA THR A 144 17.17 5.69 -10.40
C THR A 144 18.48 5.06 -10.88
N ASP A 145 18.76 3.81 -10.49
CA ASP A 145 19.95 3.07 -10.94
C ASP A 145 19.71 2.22 -12.19
N VAL A 146 18.46 1.73 -12.35
CA VAL A 146 18.15 0.70 -13.37
C VAL A 146 17.62 1.30 -14.67
N THR A 147 17.16 2.56 -14.66
CA THR A 147 16.57 3.19 -15.83
C THR A 147 16.90 4.69 -15.90
N THR A 148 16.63 5.27 -17.07
CA THR A 148 16.79 6.71 -17.35
C THR A 148 15.49 7.47 -17.09
N GLU A 149 15.57 8.80 -16.92
CA GLU A 149 14.40 9.63 -16.59
C GLU A 149 13.28 9.56 -17.64
N ASP A 150 13.64 9.47 -18.92
CA ASP A 150 12.69 9.34 -20.03
C ASP A 150 11.93 8.02 -20.05
N ARG A 151 12.47 6.96 -19.45
CA ARG A 151 11.89 5.62 -19.37
C ARG A 151 11.25 5.30 -18.03
N MET A 152 11.53 6.11 -17.00
CA MET A 152 11.15 5.86 -15.61
C MET A 152 9.64 5.66 -15.45
N ASP A 153 8.81 6.46 -16.14
CA ASP A 153 7.34 6.32 -16.12
C ASP A 153 6.89 4.95 -16.63
N SER A 154 7.48 4.51 -17.75
CA SER A 154 7.13 3.23 -18.36
C SER A 154 7.56 2.03 -17.52
N VAL A 155 8.77 2.10 -16.95
CA VAL A 155 9.32 1.05 -16.10
C VAL A 155 8.50 0.94 -14.81
N SER A 156 8.24 2.07 -14.14
CA SER A 156 7.45 2.11 -12.91
C SER A 156 6.02 1.59 -13.13
N THR A 157 5.34 2.06 -14.19
CA THR A 157 3.94 1.67 -14.46
C THR A 157 3.81 0.21 -14.85
N LEU A 158 4.76 -0.34 -15.61
CA LEU A 158 4.74 -1.75 -15.95
C LEU A 158 5.06 -2.64 -14.75
N GLY A 159 5.94 -2.21 -13.85
CA GLY A 159 6.21 -2.90 -12.58
C GLY A 159 4.92 -3.10 -11.79
N TYR A 160 4.19 -2.03 -11.50
CA TYR A 160 2.88 -2.11 -10.83
C TYR A 160 1.89 -3.02 -11.56
N GLY A 161 1.78 -2.90 -12.90
CA GLY A 161 0.89 -3.75 -13.69
C GLY A 161 1.23 -5.23 -13.57
N LEU A 162 2.51 -5.59 -13.57
CA LEU A 162 2.99 -6.95 -13.36
C LEU A 162 2.68 -7.44 -11.94
N GLY A 163 2.81 -6.58 -10.93
CA GLY A 163 2.45 -6.87 -9.55
C GLY A 163 0.98 -7.29 -9.41
N TYR A 164 0.07 -6.55 -10.04
CA TYR A 164 -1.35 -6.86 -9.98
C TYR A 164 -1.67 -8.27 -10.51
N ILE A 165 -1.20 -8.64 -11.69
CA ILE A 165 -1.56 -9.91 -12.29
C ILE A 165 -0.77 -11.09 -11.70
N GLY A 166 0.51 -10.88 -11.44
CA GLY A 166 1.37 -11.97 -10.97
C GLY A 166 1.28 -12.17 -9.47
N GLY A 167 1.71 -11.15 -8.74
CA GLY A 167 1.81 -11.23 -7.29
C GLY A 167 0.46 -11.24 -6.58
N SER A 168 -0.49 -10.43 -7.05
CA SER A 168 -1.79 -10.33 -6.39
C SER A 168 -2.80 -11.37 -6.88
N THR A 169 -3.01 -11.47 -8.19
CA THR A 169 -4.08 -12.31 -8.76
C THR A 169 -3.79 -13.79 -8.60
N ILE A 170 -2.57 -14.26 -8.94
CA ILE A 170 -2.28 -15.70 -8.97
C ILE A 170 -2.32 -16.34 -7.58
N PRO A 171 -1.63 -15.83 -6.54
CA PRO A 171 -1.73 -16.41 -5.20
C PRO A 171 -3.15 -16.37 -4.62
N LEU A 172 -3.90 -15.29 -4.85
CA LEU A 172 -5.29 -15.19 -4.40
C LEU A 172 -6.17 -16.23 -5.09
N LEU A 173 -6.03 -16.42 -6.40
CA LEU A 173 -6.76 -17.46 -7.14
C LEU A 173 -6.41 -18.86 -6.64
N ILE A 174 -5.14 -19.15 -6.36
CA ILE A 174 -4.74 -20.46 -5.79
C ILE A 174 -5.48 -20.69 -4.47
N PHE A 175 -5.52 -19.69 -3.58
CA PHE A 175 -6.25 -19.79 -2.30
C PHE A 175 -7.73 -20.04 -2.51
N LEU A 176 -8.39 -19.29 -3.40
CA LEU A 176 -9.82 -19.44 -3.69
C LEU A 176 -10.14 -20.82 -4.31
N ILE A 177 -9.30 -21.30 -5.22
CA ILE A 177 -9.46 -22.62 -5.83
C ILE A 177 -9.32 -23.72 -4.78
N MET A 178 -8.30 -23.67 -3.90
CA MET A 178 -8.15 -24.65 -2.82
C MET A 178 -9.40 -24.74 -1.96
N ASN A 179 -9.99 -23.62 -1.58
CA ASN A 179 -11.22 -23.60 -0.81
C ASN A 179 -12.42 -24.14 -1.61
N ALA A 180 -12.54 -23.80 -2.89
CA ALA A 180 -13.62 -24.24 -3.77
C ALA A 180 -13.60 -25.77 -4.01
N VAL A 181 -12.43 -26.39 -4.04
CA VAL A 181 -12.30 -27.85 -4.19
C VAL A 181 -12.33 -28.61 -2.85
N GLY A 182 -12.61 -27.89 -1.74
CA GLY A 182 -12.85 -28.50 -0.43
C GLY A 182 -11.58 -28.80 0.38
N VAL A 183 -10.43 -28.17 0.08
CA VAL A 183 -9.25 -28.26 0.96
C VAL A 183 -9.60 -27.60 2.30
N PRO A 184 -9.31 -28.25 3.45
CA PRO A 184 -9.57 -27.66 4.76
C PRO A 184 -8.95 -26.27 4.91
N MET A 185 -9.69 -25.33 5.49
CA MET A 185 -9.29 -23.91 5.59
C MET A 185 -7.89 -23.71 6.18
N LEU A 186 -7.58 -24.38 7.32
CA LEU A 186 -6.27 -24.27 7.96
C LEU A 186 -5.12 -24.80 7.08
N THR A 187 -5.39 -25.86 6.31
CA THR A 187 -4.43 -26.39 5.33
C THR A 187 -4.24 -25.41 4.18
N SER A 188 -5.31 -24.83 3.66
CA SER A 188 -5.22 -23.80 2.61
C SER A 188 -4.43 -22.57 3.06
N LEU A 189 -4.60 -22.15 4.33
CA LEU A 189 -3.85 -21.06 4.94
C LEU A 189 -2.36 -21.39 5.05
N ALA A 190 -2.00 -22.56 5.55
CA ALA A 190 -0.61 -23.00 5.64
C ALA A 190 0.07 -23.03 4.26
N ILE A 191 -0.60 -23.60 3.27
CA ILE A 191 -0.11 -23.69 1.89
C ILE A 191 0.06 -22.29 1.28
N ILE A 192 -0.92 -21.40 1.41
CA ILE A 192 -0.82 -20.08 0.76
C ILE A 192 0.25 -19.21 1.38
N PHE A 193 0.46 -19.25 2.70
CA PHE A 193 1.57 -18.55 3.34
C PHE A 193 2.93 -19.10 2.88
N ALA A 194 3.08 -20.44 2.76
CA ALA A 194 4.29 -21.06 2.22
C ALA A 194 4.53 -20.66 0.76
N ILE A 195 3.48 -20.70 -0.08
CA ILE A 195 3.56 -20.24 -1.48
C ILE A 195 3.98 -18.77 -1.52
N THR A 196 3.41 -17.92 -0.70
CA THR A 196 3.72 -16.47 -0.66
C THR A 196 5.19 -16.24 -0.31
N ALA A 197 5.73 -16.95 0.67
CA ALA A 197 7.15 -16.84 1.05
C ALA A 197 8.09 -17.26 -0.09
N VAL A 198 7.82 -18.43 -0.70
CA VAL A 198 8.60 -18.95 -1.83
C VAL A 198 8.47 -18.02 -3.04
N TRP A 199 7.26 -17.57 -3.36
CA TRP A 199 6.98 -16.64 -4.46
C TRP A 199 7.78 -15.36 -4.31
N TRP A 200 7.69 -14.73 -3.14
CA TRP A 200 8.39 -13.48 -2.86
C TRP A 200 9.90 -13.65 -3.01
N LEU A 201 10.47 -14.71 -2.44
CA LEU A 201 11.90 -14.99 -2.56
C LEU A 201 12.32 -15.24 -4.02
N VAL A 202 11.66 -16.18 -4.71
CA VAL A 202 12.06 -16.63 -6.05
C VAL A 202 12.00 -15.49 -7.07
N PHE A 203 10.91 -14.71 -7.07
CA PHE A 203 10.75 -13.61 -8.01
C PHE A 203 11.54 -12.35 -7.63
N SER A 204 12.14 -12.30 -6.43
CA SER A 204 13.13 -11.28 -6.05
C SER A 204 14.55 -11.59 -6.56
N LEU A 205 14.86 -12.85 -6.89
CA LEU A 205 16.19 -13.24 -7.35
C LEU A 205 16.68 -12.51 -8.60
N PRO A 206 15.84 -12.21 -9.62
CA PRO A 206 16.25 -11.43 -10.76
C PRO A 206 16.83 -10.06 -10.39
N LEU A 207 16.16 -9.33 -9.46
CA LEU A 207 16.65 -8.06 -8.97
C LEU A 207 18.00 -8.22 -8.27
N LEU A 208 18.12 -9.19 -7.37
CA LEU A 208 19.35 -9.47 -6.64
C LEU A 208 20.51 -9.83 -7.57
N LYS A 209 20.24 -10.49 -8.70
CA LYS A 209 21.26 -10.93 -9.66
C LYS A 209 21.67 -9.83 -10.64
N ASN A 210 20.73 -9.01 -11.12
CA ASN A 210 20.95 -8.17 -12.29
C ASN A 210 20.94 -6.67 -12.00
N CYS A 211 20.40 -6.22 -10.85
CA CYS A 211 20.39 -4.81 -10.49
C CYS A 211 21.59 -4.51 -9.57
N GLU A 212 22.28 -3.43 -9.87
CA GLU A 212 23.42 -2.93 -9.10
C GLU A 212 23.21 -1.46 -8.76
N GLN A 213 23.73 -1.05 -7.61
CA GLN A 213 23.77 0.34 -7.23
C GLN A 213 24.83 1.04 -8.06
N THR A 214 24.42 1.89 -8.98
CA THR A 214 25.32 2.68 -9.86
C THR A 214 25.67 4.01 -9.24
N THR A 215 24.79 4.55 -8.37
CA THR A 215 24.93 5.81 -7.66
C THR A 215 25.19 5.52 -6.18
N GLY A 216 25.76 6.49 -5.48
CA GLY A 216 25.99 6.38 -4.03
C GLY A 216 27.30 7.02 -3.59
N LYS A 217 27.36 7.39 -2.30
CA LYS A 217 28.54 7.99 -1.68
C LYS A 217 29.55 6.90 -1.30
N PRO A 218 30.87 7.18 -1.41
CA PRO A 218 31.86 6.30 -0.85
C PRO A 218 31.68 6.14 0.65
N TYR A 219 31.98 4.97 1.20
CA TYR A 219 31.96 4.77 2.65
C TYR A 219 33.16 5.45 3.31
N GLU A 220 32.89 6.34 4.25
CA GLU A 220 33.92 6.97 5.11
C GLU A 220 33.73 6.54 6.57
N LYS A 221 34.85 6.35 7.29
CA LYS A 221 34.81 5.91 8.69
C LYS A 221 34.23 7.02 9.56
N GLY A 222 33.06 6.82 10.17
CA GLY A 222 32.29 7.81 10.92
C GLY A 222 30.95 8.19 10.30
N ASP A 223 30.62 7.67 9.11
CA ASP A 223 29.43 7.99 8.33
C ASP A 223 28.09 7.71 9.06
N ILE A 224 28.05 6.78 10.02
CA ILE A 224 26.81 6.45 10.74
C ILE A 224 26.29 7.67 11.53
N GLY A 225 27.17 8.36 12.28
CA GLY A 225 26.79 9.58 13.01
C GLY A 225 26.49 10.75 12.09
N ALA A 226 27.26 10.89 11.01
CA ALA A 226 27.04 11.87 9.96
C ALA A 226 25.73 11.59 9.21
N SER A 227 25.38 10.33 8.96
CA SER A 227 24.15 9.89 8.30
C SER A 227 22.91 10.31 9.06
N ILE A 228 22.89 10.19 10.38
CA ILE A 228 21.77 10.66 11.22
C ILE A 228 21.60 12.18 11.11
N LYS A 229 22.71 12.93 11.12
CA LYS A 229 22.68 14.39 10.93
C LYS A 229 22.18 14.76 9.52
N ASN A 230 22.52 13.96 8.51
CA ASN A 230 22.10 14.17 7.14
C ASN A 230 20.59 14.06 6.97
N VAL A 231 19.88 13.17 7.71
CA VAL A 231 18.41 13.09 7.68
C VAL A 231 17.76 14.44 7.97
N PHE A 232 18.23 15.15 9.02
CA PHE A 232 17.69 16.48 9.36
C PHE A 232 18.08 17.54 8.32
N THR A 233 19.24 17.39 7.69
CA THR A 233 19.68 18.28 6.61
C THR A 233 18.80 18.10 5.38
N THR A 234 18.53 16.86 4.98
CA THR A 234 17.66 16.57 3.84
C THR A 234 16.21 17.00 4.08
N MET A 235 15.72 16.87 5.29
CA MET A 235 14.40 17.42 5.63
C MET A 235 14.36 18.95 5.43
N LYS A 236 15.42 19.68 5.78
CA LYS A 236 15.54 21.12 5.53
C LYS A 236 15.69 21.43 4.03
N GLU A 237 16.44 20.62 3.28
CA GLU A 237 16.61 20.76 1.84
C GLU A 237 15.29 20.54 1.11
N ILE A 238 14.53 19.49 1.46
CA ILE A 238 13.18 19.25 0.94
C ILE A 238 12.26 20.45 1.26
N GLY A 239 12.33 20.98 2.49
CA GLY A 239 11.56 22.15 2.89
C GLY A 239 11.94 23.44 2.14
N ALA A 240 13.18 23.57 1.72
CA ALA A 240 13.69 24.71 0.95
C ALA A 240 13.41 24.58 -0.56
N ASP A 241 13.33 23.36 -1.09
CA ASP A 241 12.98 23.07 -2.49
C ASP A 241 11.45 23.10 -2.67
N LYS A 242 10.94 24.28 -3.04
CA LYS A 242 9.48 24.50 -3.20
C LYS A 242 8.80 23.49 -4.13
N PRO A 243 9.32 23.14 -5.32
CA PRO A 243 8.73 22.10 -6.17
C PRO A 243 8.59 20.75 -5.47
N MET A 244 9.65 20.29 -4.83
CA MET A 244 9.67 19.01 -4.14
C MET A 244 8.74 19.01 -2.92
N LEU A 245 8.79 20.07 -2.09
CA LEU A 245 7.92 20.20 -0.92
C LEU A 245 6.44 20.18 -1.33
N VAL A 246 6.06 20.99 -2.32
CA VAL A 246 4.67 21.05 -2.79
C VAL A 246 4.24 19.72 -3.40
N TYR A 247 5.14 19.04 -4.12
CA TYR A 247 4.86 17.73 -4.68
C TYR A 247 4.62 16.68 -3.59
N ILE A 248 5.51 16.57 -2.61
CA ILE A 248 5.37 15.61 -1.49
C ILE A 248 4.08 15.87 -0.69
N LEU A 249 3.78 17.13 -0.37
CA LEU A 249 2.55 17.48 0.35
C LEU A 249 1.30 17.18 -0.48
N SER A 250 1.33 17.46 -1.78
CA SER A 250 0.24 17.08 -2.69
C SER A 250 0.07 15.56 -2.72
N TYR A 251 1.18 14.82 -2.88
CA TYR A 251 1.22 13.36 -2.85
C TYR A 251 0.61 12.82 -1.55
N PHE A 252 1.05 13.33 -0.41
CA PHE A 252 0.53 12.93 0.90
C PHE A 252 -1.00 12.96 0.93
N PHE A 253 -1.60 14.07 0.52
CA PHE A 253 -3.04 14.23 0.58
C PHE A 253 -3.79 13.38 -0.45
N TYR A 254 -3.39 13.37 -1.73
CA TYR A 254 -4.17 12.59 -2.70
C TYR A 254 -3.96 11.08 -2.56
N ILE A 255 -2.76 10.64 -2.17
CA ILE A 255 -2.50 9.21 -1.97
C ILE A 255 -3.20 8.66 -0.71
N ASP A 256 -3.37 9.51 0.31
CA ASP A 256 -4.19 9.17 1.48
C ASP A 256 -5.64 8.86 1.06
N GLY A 257 -6.22 9.70 0.23
CA GLY A 257 -7.53 9.42 -0.34
C GLY A 257 -7.59 8.11 -1.12
N VAL A 258 -6.58 7.85 -1.96
CA VAL A 258 -6.46 6.60 -2.72
C VAL A 258 -6.38 5.39 -1.80
N HIS A 259 -5.46 5.40 -0.83
CA HIS A 259 -5.29 4.29 0.11
C HIS A 259 -6.52 4.08 1.00
N THR A 260 -7.19 5.16 1.41
CA THR A 260 -8.42 5.10 2.22
C THR A 260 -9.54 4.40 1.45
N ILE A 261 -9.77 4.76 0.19
CA ILE A 261 -10.77 4.09 -0.65
C ILE A 261 -10.45 2.60 -0.79
N ILE A 262 -9.18 2.26 -1.02
CA ILE A 262 -8.76 0.85 -1.16
C ILE A 262 -8.99 0.07 0.15
N SER A 263 -8.53 0.62 1.27
CA SER A 263 -8.55 -0.09 2.57
C SER A 263 -9.95 -0.15 3.19
N MET A 264 -10.79 0.87 2.97
CA MET A 264 -12.12 0.97 3.57
C MET A 264 -13.25 0.41 2.70
N SER A 265 -13.00 0.08 1.44
CA SER A 265 -14.05 -0.33 0.49
C SER A 265 -14.86 -1.53 0.96
N THR A 266 -14.20 -2.59 1.44
CA THR A 266 -14.89 -3.80 1.96
C THR A 266 -15.65 -3.50 3.24
N SER A 267 -15.04 -2.80 4.20
CA SER A 267 -15.69 -2.40 5.45
C SER A 267 -16.94 -1.54 5.19
N TYR A 268 -16.83 -0.61 4.24
CA TYR A 268 -17.96 0.22 3.84
C TYR A 268 -19.07 -0.59 3.15
N GLY A 269 -18.70 -1.49 2.24
CA GLY A 269 -19.66 -2.40 1.59
C GLY A 269 -20.36 -3.32 2.58
N THR A 270 -19.65 -3.84 3.57
CA THR A 270 -20.22 -4.65 4.66
C THR A 270 -21.19 -3.82 5.51
N ASN A 271 -20.83 -2.58 5.84
CA ASN A 271 -21.72 -1.66 6.56
C ASN A 271 -23.03 -1.42 5.79
N LEU A 272 -22.98 -1.33 4.47
CA LEU A 272 -24.17 -1.22 3.61
C LEU A 272 -24.95 -2.55 3.50
N GLY A 273 -24.44 -3.65 4.03
CA GLY A 273 -25.07 -4.97 3.95
C GLY A 273 -24.91 -5.65 2.60
N LEU A 274 -23.86 -5.34 1.84
CA LEU A 274 -23.58 -5.98 0.54
C LEU A 274 -23.06 -7.41 0.73
N ASP A 275 -23.31 -8.26 -0.26
CA ASP A 275 -22.85 -9.66 -0.26
C ASP A 275 -21.30 -9.73 -0.28
N SER A 276 -20.74 -10.42 0.72
CA SER A 276 -19.28 -10.51 0.91
C SER A 276 -18.59 -11.27 -0.23
N ALA A 277 -19.22 -12.32 -0.76
CA ALA A 277 -18.64 -13.10 -1.87
C ALA A 277 -18.58 -12.26 -3.15
N GLY A 278 -19.65 -11.51 -3.44
CA GLY A 278 -19.69 -10.58 -4.56
C GLY A 278 -18.66 -9.45 -4.43
N MET A 279 -18.42 -8.93 -3.22
CA MET A 279 -17.38 -7.94 -2.96
C MET A 279 -15.97 -8.50 -3.21
N LEU A 280 -15.67 -9.70 -2.73
CA LEU A 280 -14.37 -10.35 -2.97
C LEU A 280 -14.10 -10.57 -4.46
N LEU A 281 -15.11 -10.99 -5.23
CA LEU A 281 -15.00 -11.14 -6.67
C LEU A 281 -14.75 -9.77 -7.36
N ALA A 282 -15.38 -8.71 -6.89
CA ALA A 282 -15.12 -7.35 -7.41
C ALA A 282 -13.69 -6.90 -7.12
N LEU A 283 -13.13 -7.21 -5.93
CA LEU A 283 -11.73 -6.93 -5.61
C LEU A 283 -10.77 -7.74 -6.48
N LEU A 284 -11.09 -9.01 -6.75
CA LEU A 284 -10.33 -9.83 -7.71
C LEU A 284 -10.34 -9.20 -9.11
N LEU A 285 -11.49 -8.67 -9.55
CA LEU A 285 -11.59 -7.96 -10.83
C LEU A 285 -10.65 -6.75 -10.89
N VAL A 286 -10.51 -5.98 -9.78
CA VAL A 286 -9.54 -4.87 -9.71
C VAL A 286 -8.13 -5.35 -10.00
N GLN A 287 -7.72 -6.49 -9.44
CA GLN A 287 -6.40 -7.06 -9.66
C GLN A 287 -6.19 -7.49 -11.12
N VAL A 288 -7.18 -8.16 -11.70
CA VAL A 288 -7.12 -8.60 -13.12
C VAL A 288 -7.07 -7.42 -14.09
N LEU A 289 -7.88 -6.39 -13.83
CA LEU A 289 -7.91 -5.18 -14.67
C LEU A 289 -6.70 -4.26 -14.44
N GLY A 290 -5.98 -4.43 -13.35
CA GLY A 290 -4.82 -3.61 -13.00
C GLY A 290 -3.76 -3.57 -14.12
N LEU A 291 -3.36 -4.72 -14.69
CA LEU A 291 -2.37 -4.75 -15.78
C LEU A 291 -2.86 -4.05 -17.06
N PRO A 292 -4.04 -4.35 -17.64
CA PRO A 292 -4.54 -3.62 -18.82
C PRO A 292 -4.58 -2.10 -18.62
N PHE A 293 -5.05 -1.63 -17.47
CA PHE A 293 -5.12 -0.21 -17.19
C PHE A 293 -3.74 0.41 -16.93
N CYS A 294 -2.80 -0.27 -16.30
CA CYS A 294 -1.42 0.18 -16.20
C CYS A 294 -0.78 0.34 -17.59
N LEU A 295 -1.01 -0.62 -18.51
CA LEU A 295 -0.53 -0.50 -19.88
C LEU A 295 -1.16 0.69 -20.63
N LEU A 296 -2.44 0.96 -20.38
CA LEU A 296 -3.13 2.14 -20.92
C LEU A 296 -2.54 3.43 -20.32
N TYR A 297 -2.36 3.50 -19.02
CA TYR A 297 -1.75 4.64 -18.34
C TYR A 297 -0.34 4.94 -18.86
N MET A 298 0.48 3.90 -19.02
CA MET A 298 1.81 4.03 -19.60
C MET A 298 1.78 4.67 -21.00
N LYS A 299 0.88 4.22 -21.89
CA LYS A 299 0.73 4.79 -23.23
C LYS A 299 0.21 6.23 -23.19
N LEU A 300 -0.75 6.52 -22.33
CA LEU A 300 -1.32 7.86 -22.17
C LEU A 300 -0.29 8.81 -21.52
N ALA A 301 0.50 8.36 -20.55
CA ALA A 301 1.58 9.14 -19.95
C ALA A 301 2.67 9.50 -20.98
N ALA A 302 3.01 8.57 -21.88
CA ALA A 302 3.95 8.84 -22.97
C ALA A 302 3.42 9.91 -23.95
N ARG A 303 2.09 10.05 -24.10
CA ARG A 303 1.47 11.02 -25.01
C ARG A 303 1.17 12.37 -24.33
N PHE A 304 0.64 12.35 -23.12
CA PHE A 304 0.10 13.53 -22.44
C PHE A 304 0.98 14.00 -21.26
N GLY A 305 2.03 13.26 -20.92
CA GLY A 305 2.91 13.48 -19.78
C GLY A 305 2.42 12.82 -18.49
N ALA A 306 3.35 12.40 -17.64
CA ALA A 306 3.06 11.75 -16.36
C ALA A 306 2.24 12.65 -15.44
N ARG A 307 2.57 13.95 -15.40
CA ARG A 307 1.86 14.93 -14.58
C ARG A 307 0.37 15.03 -14.93
N THR A 308 0.02 15.07 -16.22
CA THR A 308 -1.37 15.11 -16.67
C THR A 308 -2.10 13.85 -16.22
N MET A 309 -1.47 12.68 -16.35
CA MET A 309 -2.07 11.40 -16.00
C MET A 309 -2.25 11.21 -14.50
N VAL A 310 -1.32 11.67 -13.67
CA VAL A 310 -1.54 11.73 -12.20
C VAL A 310 -2.73 12.64 -11.89
N GLY A 311 -2.84 13.81 -12.54
CA GLY A 311 -3.99 14.70 -12.40
C GLY A 311 -5.32 14.03 -12.79
N VAL A 312 -5.35 13.25 -13.88
CA VAL A 312 -6.52 12.44 -14.25
C VAL A 312 -6.86 11.44 -13.14
N GLY A 313 -5.86 10.76 -12.58
CA GLY A 313 -6.05 9.84 -11.46
C GLY A 313 -6.67 10.52 -10.24
N ILE A 314 -6.19 11.70 -9.86
CA ILE A 314 -6.76 12.50 -8.77
C ILE A 314 -8.25 12.80 -9.04
N CYS A 315 -8.59 13.26 -10.24
CA CYS A 315 -9.99 13.54 -10.63
C CYS A 315 -10.86 12.28 -10.59
N VAL A 316 -10.35 11.13 -11.03
CA VAL A 316 -11.07 9.85 -10.96
C VAL A 316 -11.36 9.47 -9.51
N TYR A 317 -10.39 9.61 -8.59
CA TYR A 317 -10.62 9.32 -7.18
C TYR A 317 -11.57 10.31 -6.48
N MET A 318 -11.58 11.57 -6.87
CA MET A 318 -12.62 12.52 -6.43
C MET A 318 -14.00 12.06 -6.88
N PHE A 319 -14.14 11.61 -8.13
CA PHE A 319 -15.39 11.07 -8.64
C PHE A 319 -15.81 9.79 -7.91
N ILE A 320 -14.85 8.89 -7.61
CA ILE A 320 -15.09 7.66 -6.82
C ILE A 320 -15.69 8.00 -5.44
N CYS A 321 -15.17 9.01 -4.74
CA CYS A 321 -15.72 9.43 -3.44
C CYS A 321 -17.18 9.90 -3.55
N ILE A 322 -17.49 10.69 -4.59
CA ILE A 322 -18.86 11.17 -4.84
C ILE A 322 -19.78 10.00 -5.19
N PHE A 323 -19.32 9.11 -6.07
CA PHE A 323 -20.11 7.94 -6.47
C PHE A 323 -20.35 6.99 -5.29
N ALA A 324 -19.34 6.75 -4.45
CA ALA A 324 -19.42 5.90 -3.27
C ALA A 324 -20.44 6.42 -2.24
N TYR A 325 -20.62 7.74 -2.13
CA TYR A 325 -21.66 8.34 -1.26
C TYR A 325 -23.07 7.88 -1.64
N PHE A 326 -23.37 7.71 -2.93
CA PHE A 326 -24.68 7.27 -3.44
C PHE A 326 -24.79 5.74 -3.59
N MET A 327 -23.73 4.99 -3.24
CA MET A 327 -23.71 3.54 -3.41
C MET A 327 -24.60 2.84 -2.38
N ASN A 328 -25.47 1.93 -2.87
CA ASN A 328 -26.38 1.15 -2.05
C ASN A 328 -26.59 -0.29 -2.55
N SER A 329 -25.88 -0.71 -3.60
CA SER A 329 -26.07 -1.99 -4.26
C SER A 329 -24.75 -2.62 -4.71
N LEU A 330 -24.74 -3.95 -4.80
CA LEU A 330 -23.55 -4.72 -5.19
C LEU A 330 -23.06 -4.36 -6.60
N TRP A 331 -23.95 -4.11 -7.55
CA TRP A 331 -23.55 -3.75 -8.91
C TRP A 331 -22.82 -2.39 -8.96
N GLN A 332 -23.23 -1.44 -8.10
CA GLN A 332 -22.52 -0.15 -7.95
C GLN A 332 -21.13 -0.35 -7.33
N PHE A 333 -20.99 -1.30 -6.39
CA PHE A 333 -19.69 -1.70 -5.87
C PHE A 333 -18.78 -2.26 -6.97
N TRP A 334 -19.31 -3.07 -7.89
CA TRP A 334 -18.58 -3.55 -9.05
C TRP A 334 -18.15 -2.42 -9.99
N MET A 335 -19.02 -1.45 -10.24
CA MET A 335 -18.67 -0.24 -11.02
C MET A 335 -17.55 0.56 -10.34
N LEU A 336 -17.64 0.72 -9.03
CA LEU A 336 -16.63 1.41 -8.22
C LEU A 336 -15.28 0.67 -8.29
N ALA A 337 -15.30 -0.65 -8.21
CA ALA A 337 -14.12 -1.50 -8.38
C ALA A 337 -13.46 -1.30 -9.76
N VAL A 338 -14.25 -1.26 -10.83
CA VAL A 338 -13.74 -0.97 -12.17
C VAL A 338 -13.14 0.44 -12.26
N LEU A 339 -13.80 1.45 -11.70
CA LEU A 339 -13.27 2.82 -11.64
C LEU A 339 -11.93 2.88 -10.88
N CYS A 340 -11.82 2.22 -9.72
CA CYS A 340 -10.55 2.09 -9.00
C CYS A 340 -9.48 1.45 -9.88
N ALA A 341 -9.79 0.33 -10.54
CA ALA A 341 -8.85 -0.36 -11.41
C ALA A 341 -8.31 0.52 -12.54
N THR A 342 -9.12 1.45 -13.07
CA THR A 342 -8.68 2.36 -14.15
C THR A 342 -7.49 3.23 -13.77
N SER A 343 -7.35 3.62 -12.49
CA SER A 343 -6.39 4.64 -12.08
C SER A 343 -5.45 4.21 -10.97
N GLN A 344 -5.78 3.17 -10.20
CA GLN A 344 -5.05 2.77 -8.99
C GLN A 344 -3.55 2.52 -9.25
N GLY A 345 -3.23 1.65 -10.19
CA GLY A 345 -1.83 1.32 -10.51
C GLY A 345 -1.11 2.48 -11.19
N GLY A 346 -1.82 3.19 -12.08
CA GLY A 346 -1.23 4.31 -12.82
C GLY A 346 -0.87 5.50 -11.94
N ILE A 347 -1.75 5.91 -11.02
CA ILE A 347 -1.48 7.06 -10.14
C ILE A 347 -0.32 6.77 -9.19
N GLN A 348 -0.26 5.58 -8.60
CA GLN A 348 0.83 5.19 -7.69
C GLN A 348 2.17 5.10 -8.43
N ALA A 349 2.18 4.42 -9.58
CA ALA A 349 3.38 4.21 -10.37
C ALA A 349 3.97 5.52 -10.93
N LEU A 350 3.12 6.40 -11.47
CA LEU A 350 3.56 7.69 -12.01
C LEU A 350 3.96 8.65 -10.88
N SER A 351 3.32 8.59 -9.71
CA SER A 351 3.75 9.38 -8.56
C SER A 351 5.16 9.00 -8.11
N ARG A 352 5.47 7.71 -8.06
CA ARG A 352 6.82 7.20 -7.76
C ARG A 352 7.85 7.68 -8.80
N SER A 353 7.55 7.54 -10.09
CA SER A 353 8.47 7.97 -11.15
C SER A 353 8.66 9.48 -11.20
N MET A 354 7.59 10.27 -11.03
CA MET A 354 7.68 11.74 -10.96
C MET A 354 8.55 12.19 -9.78
N PHE A 355 8.37 11.57 -8.61
CA PHE A 355 9.22 11.85 -7.46
C PHE A 355 10.68 11.52 -7.77
N GLY A 356 10.96 10.36 -8.33
CA GLY A 356 12.30 9.95 -8.77
C GLY A 356 12.97 10.97 -9.71
N LYS A 357 12.20 11.59 -10.62
CA LYS A 357 12.69 12.65 -11.51
C LYS A 357 13.00 13.96 -10.77
N LEU A 358 12.24 14.29 -9.73
CA LEU A 358 12.44 15.50 -8.93
C LEU A 358 13.67 15.44 -8.01
N ILE A 359 14.23 14.26 -7.72
CA ILE A 359 15.42 14.11 -6.87
C ILE A 359 16.61 14.83 -7.53
N PRO A 360 17.19 15.84 -6.86
CA PRO A 360 18.27 16.66 -7.44
C PRO A 360 19.59 15.89 -7.56
N ASP A 361 19.88 15.04 -6.60
CA ASP A 361 21.09 14.21 -6.56
C ASP A 361 20.70 12.71 -6.48
N LYS A 362 20.84 11.99 -7.58
CA LYS A 362 20.51 10.57 -7.67
C LYS A 362 21.39 9.70 -6.75
N ALA A 363 22.56 10.18 -6.33
CA ALA A 363 23.39 9.49 -5.35
C ALA A 363 22.76 9.43 -3.95
N ARG A 364 21.73 10.26 -3.71
CA ARG A 364 20.95 10.33 -2.47
C ARG A 364 19.52 9.81 -2.64
N SER A 365 19.26 9.02 -3.68
CA SER A 365 17.90 8.56 -3.99
C SER A 365 17.27 7.73 -2.86
N GLY A 366 18.03 6.94 -2.13
CA GLY A 366 17.53 6.19 -0.97
C GLY A 366 17.01 7.10 0.14
N GLU A 367 17.74 8.15 0.46
CA GLU A 367 17.36 9.15 1.45
C GLU A 367 16.04 9.85 1.05
N PHE A 368 15.94 10.33 -0.18
CA PHE A 368 14.74 10.99 -0.68
C PHE A 368 13.54 10.03 -0.75
N PHE A 369 13.71 8.80 -1.23
CA PHE A 369 12.64 7.80 -1.23
C PHE A 369 12.24 7.37 0.18
N GLY A 370 13.17 7.35 1.15
CA GLY A 370 12.83 7.16 2.56
C GLY A 370 11.87 8.23 3.09
N PHE A 371 12.08 9.51 2.73
CA PHE A 371 11.12 10.57 3.05
C PHE A 371 9.80 10.42 2.30
N PHE A 372 9.83 10.06 1.02
CA PHE A 372 8.62 9.82 0.23
C PHE A 372 7.77 8.70 0.84
N ASP A 373 8.40 7.63 1.30
CA ASP A 373 7.73 6.49 1.94
C ASP A 373 7.06 6.87 3.26
N ILE A 374 7.67 7.73 4.08
CA ILE A 374 7.02 8.28 5.29
C ILE A 374 5.66 8.87 4.95
N PHE A 375 5.61 9.77 3.98
CA PHE A 375 4.36 10.42 3.60
C PHE A 375 3.35 9.42 3.05
N GLY A 376 3.79 8.41 2.28
CA GLY A 376 2.96 7.30 1.85
C GLY A 376 2.39 6.45 2.99
N LYS A 377 3.15 6.22 4.07
CA LYS A 377 2.71 5.45 5.24
C LYS A 377 1.77 6.24 6.16
N PHE A 378 2.12 7.49 6.47
CA PHE A 378 1.24 8.35 7.27
C PHE A 378 -0.09 8.67 6.58
N SER A 379 -0.10 8.70 5.24
CA SER A 379 -1.32 8.87 4.45
C SER A 379 -2.34 7.75 4.70
N SER A 380 -1.89 6.54 5.00
CA SER A 380 -2.79 5.41 5.33
C SER A 380 -3.45 5.50 6.72
N ILE A 381 -3.14 6.53 7.51
CA ILE A 381 -3.68 6.73 8.86
C ILE A 381 -4.75 7.83 8.87
N LEU A 382 -4.48 8.93 8.17
CA LEU A 382 -5.32 10.13 8.24
C LEU A 382 -6.72 9.89 7.68
N GLY A 383 -6.82 9.31 6.49
CA GLY A 383 -8.09 9.09 5.82
C GLY A 383 -9.02 8.13 6.54
N PRO A 384 -8.60 6.90 6.91
CA PRO A 384 -9.43 5.99 7.70
C PRO A 384 -9.88 6.59 9.04
N THR A 385 -9.00 7.36 9.71
CA THR A 385 -9.35 8.09 10.93
C THR A 385 -10.45 9.11 10.66
N LEU A 386 -10.34 9.89 9.59
CA LEU A 386 -11.36 10.88 9.21
C LEU A 386 -12.69 10.21 8.90
N VAL A 387 -12.68 9.11 8.14
CA VAL A 387 -13.89 8.30 7.86
C VAL A 387 -14.55 7.87 9.16
N GLY A 388 -13.79 7.31 10.11
CA GLY A 388 -14.30 6.88 11.40
C GLY A 388 -14.90 8.00 12.23
N VAL A 389 -14.20 9.12 12.37
CA VAL A 389 -14.64 10.28 13.15
C VAL A 389 -15.89 10.92 12.54
N VAL A 390 -15.92 11.11 11.21
CA VAL A 390 -17.08 11.74 10.54
C VAL A 390 -18.27 10.81 10.56
N SER A 391 -18.10 9.50 10.34
CA SER A 391 -19.19 8.53 10.45
C SER A 391 -19.78 8.49 11.86
N ALA A 392 -18.92 8.45 12.91
CA ALA A 392 -19.37 8.46 14.30
C ALA A 392 -20.11 9.78 14.66
N PHE A 393 -19.60 10.92 14.19
CA PHE A 393 -20.25 12.21 14.38
C PHE A 393 -21.61 12.26 13.69
N ALA A 394 -21.71 11.80 12.44
CA ALA A 394 -22.97 11.73 11.71
C ALA A 394 -23.98 10.81 12.41
N ALA A 395 -23.53 9.62 12.85
CA ALA A 395 -24.36 8.69 13.60
C ALA A 395 -24.88 9.31 14.91
N SER A 396 -24.03 9.99 15.68
CA SER A 396 -24.43 10.71 16.90
C SER A 396 -25.47 11.78 16.65
N LYS A 397 -25.33 12.56 15.56
CA LYS A 397 -26.32 13.58 15.18
C LYS A 397 -27.64 12.96 14.74
N MET A 398 -27.62 11.84 14.00
CA MET A 398 -28.83 11.13 13.58
C MET A 398 -29.56 10.50 14.78
N MET A 399 -28.83 9.93 15.76
CA MET A 399 -29.40 9.45 17.03
C MET A 399 -30.09 10.57 17.78
N ALA A 400 -29.40 11.70 17.97
CA ALA A 400 -29.94 12.86 18.66
C ALA A 400 -31.19 13.42 17.98
N ALA A 401 -31.22 13.47 16.64
CA ALA A 401 -32.38 13.91 15.87
C ALA A 401 -33.61 12.99 16.03
N GLN A 402 -33.41 11.73 16.36
CA GLN A 402 -34.45 10.74 16.66
C GLN A 402 -34.80 10.66 18.15
N GLY A 403 -34.21 11.51 19.00
CA GLY A 403 -34.36 11.44 20.46
C GLY A 403 -33.77 10.20 21.11
N LEU A 404 -32.86 9.50 20.42
CA LEU A 404 -32.22 8.28 20.87
C LEU A 404 -30.88 8.59 21.54
N THR A 405 -30.53 7.78 22.54
CA THR A 405 -29.20 7.77 23.19
C THR A 405 -28.58 6.38 23.02
N ALA A 406 -27.30 6.26 23.25
CA ALA A 406 -26.59 4.97 23.20
C ALA A 406 -27.20 3.91 24.16
N VAL A 407 -27.94 4.34 25.20
CA VAL A 407 -28.61 3.46 26.17
C VAL A 407 -30.03 3.11 25.76
N THR A 408 -30.73 4.00 25.04
CA THR A 408 -32.14 3.83 24.67
C THR A 408 -32.35 3.27 23.28
N ALA A 409 -31.32 3.29 22.41
CA ALA A 409 -31.42 2.77 21.05
C ALA A 409 -31.37 1.23 21.04
N THR A 410 -32.25 0.62 20.24
CA THR A 410 -32.17 -0.82 19.98
C THR A 410 -31.01 -1.14 19.03
N ALA A 411 -30.53 -2.40 19.02
CA ALA A 411 -29.45 -2.82 18.13
C ALA A 411 -29.80 -2.57 16.64
N GLU A 412 -31.06 -2.78 16.22
CA GLU A 412 -31.53 -2.50 14.88
C GLU A 412 -31.50 -1.02 14.52
N GLN A 413 -31.86 -0.14 15.48
CA GLN A 413 -31.80 1.30 15.29
C GLN A 413 -30.35 1.78 15.15
N VAL A 414 -29.44 1.27 15.97
CA VAL A 414 -28.01 1.56 15.91
C VAL A 414 -27.44 1.10 14.55
N ASP A 415 -27.76 -0.09 14.09
CA ASP A 415 -27.32 -0.61 12.79
C ASP A 415 -27.84 0.25 11.63
N ALA A 416 -29.12 0.59 11.63
CA ALA A 416 -29.72 1.45 10.61
C ALA A 416 -29.07 2.85 10.57
N ILE A 417 -28.79 3.43 11.75
CA ILE A 417 -28.11 4.72 11.85
C ILE A 417 -26.67 4.64 11.38
N ASN A 418 -25.92 3.61 11.76
CA ASN A 418 -24.55 3.42 11.29
C ASN A 418 -24.47 3.23 9.78
N LYS A 419 -25.40 2.48 9.21
CA LYS A 419 -25.55 2.31 7.76
C LYS A 419 -25.84 3.65 7.06
N ALA A 420 -26.70 4.48 7.61
CA ALA A 420 -26.99 5.81 7.07
C ALA A 420 -25.84 6.80 7.26
N ALA A 421 -25.03 6.65 8.30
CA ALA A 421 -23.90 7.53 8.61
C ALA A 421 -22.62 7.19 7.81
N GLY A 422 -22.44 5.93 7.41
CA GLY A 422 -21.26 5.47 6.66
C GLY A 422 -20.92 6.30 5.42
N PRO A 423 -21.88 6.62 4.54
CA PRO A 423 -21.66 7.45 3.36
C PRO A 423 -21.01 8.81 3.64
N TYR A 424 -21.33 9.46 4.76
CA TYR A 424 -20.74 10.75 5.12
C TYR A 424 -19.25 10.61 5.46
N GLY A 425 -18.86 9.49 6.11
CA GLY A 425 -17.46 9.16 6.35
C GLY A 425 -16.69 9.03 5.04
N ILE A 426 -17.19 8.24 4.10
CA ILE A 426 -16.54 8.08 2.79
C ILE A 426 -16.49 9.40 2.02
N LEU A 427 -17.55 10.19 2.04
CA LEU A 427 -17.58 11.50 1.38
C LEU A 427 -16.54 12.46 1.98
N SER A 428 -16.24 12.36 3.29
CA SER A 428 -15.24 13.23 3.93
C SER A 428 -13.83 13.06 3.36
N VAL A 429 -13.51 11.90 2.77
CA VAL A 429 -12.22 11.63 2.11
C VAL A 429 -12.00 12.58 0.93
N ILE A 430 -13.06 13.06 0.30
CA ILE A 430 -12.95 14.02 -0.80
C ILE A 430 -12.23 15.32 -0.36
N LEU A 431 -12.38 15.73 0.90
CA LEU A 431 -11.73 16.94 1.42
C LEU A 431 -10.21 16.79 1.40
N ILE A 432 -9.70 15.59 1.75
CA ILE A 432 -8.28 15.27 1.70
C ILE A 432 -7.80 15.30 0.24
N ILE A 433 -8.53 14.64 -0.66
CA ILE A 433 -8.17 14.61 -2.08
C ILE A 433 -8.21 16.02 -2.69
N ILE A 434 -9.20 16.87 -2.32
CA ILE A 434 -9.26 18.26 -2.78
C ILE A 434 -8.03 19.05 -2.30
N ALA A 435 -7.60 18.89 -1.05
CA ALA A 435 -6.37 19.54 -0.57
C ALA A 435 -5.16 19.14 -1.42
N GLY A 436 -5.00 17.84 -1.71
CA GLY A 436 -3.97 17.34 -2.63
C GLY A 436 -4.12 17.89 -4.05
N ALA A 437 -5.35 17.92 -4.58
CA ALA A 437 -5.65 18.46 -5.91
C ALA A 437 -5.31 19.95 -6.03
N VAL A 438 -5.65 20.77 -5.03
CA VAL A 438 -5.32 22.20 -5.01
C VAL A 438 -3.80 22.39 -5.05
N LEU A 439 -3.06 21.65 -4.24
CA LEU A 439 -1.60 21.70 -4.27
C LEU A 439 -1.07 21.26 -5.64
N TYR A 440 -1.62 20.19 -6.20
CA TYR A 440 -1.17 19.62 -7.48
C TYR A 440 -1.46 20.53 -8.68
N PHE A 441 -2.69 21.03 -8.81
CA PHE A 441 -3.12 21.78 -9.99
C PHE A 441 -2.83 23.28 -9.90
N ALA A 442 -2.94 23.87 -8.70
CA ALA A 442 -2.83 25.32 -8.54
C ALA A 442 -1.45 25.78 -8.06
N VAL A 443 -0.79 25.02 -7.17
CA VAL A 443 0.46 25.45 -6.54
C VAL A 443 1.68 24.88 -7.24
N LEU A 444 1.72 23.56 -7.48
CA LEU A 444 2.88 22.88 -8.08
C LEU A 444 3.32 23.50 -9.41
N PRO A 445 2.43 23.83 -10.38
CA PRO A 445 2.83 24.42 -11.65
C PRO A 445 3.58 25.73 -11.51
N ARG A 446 3.29 26.51 -10.46
CA ARG A 446 3.91 27.82 -10.21
C ARG A 446 5.31 27.68 -9.61
N THR A 447 5.63 26.52 -9.05
CA THR A 447 6.93 26.26 -8.42
C THR A 447 7.94 25.63 -9.38
N LEU A 448 7.48 24.88 -10.40
CA LEU A 448 8.34 24.18 -11.37
C LEU A 448 9.11 25.17 -12.24
N LYS A 449 10.41 24.92 -12.42
CA LYS A 449 11.33 25.76 -13.21
C LYS A 449 12.07 24.94 -14.27
N GLY A 450 12.38 25.57 -15.42
CA GLY A 450 13.22 24.95 -16.45
C GLY A 450 12.72 23.56 -16.89
N ASP A 451 13.62 22.58 -16.88
CA ASP A 451 13.32 21.20 -17.28
C ASP A 451 12.31 20.48 -16.36
N GLN A 452 12.16 20.92 -15.12
CA GLN A 452 11.13 20.38 -14.21
C GLN A 452 9.70 20.59 -14.75
N ARG A 453 9.48 21.52 -15.65
CA ARG A 453 8.15 21.73 -16.30
C ARG A 453 7.78 20.59 -17.26
N LYS A 454 8.75 19.78 -17.66
CA LYS A 454 8.53 18.60 -18.54
C LYS A 454 8.12 17.34 -17.77
N ILE A 455 8.23 17.36 -16.44
CA ILE A 455 7.78 16.29 -15.52
C ILE A 455 6.22 16.31 -15.39
#